data_bc93f64e32d540db0f227a4a6dcfbda4
#
_entry.id   bc93f64e32d540db0f227a4a6dcfbda4
#
_cell.length_a   1.000
_cell.length_b   1.000
_cell.length_c   1.000
_cell.angle_alpha   90.00
_cell.angle_beta   90.00
_cell.angle_gamma   90.00
#
_symmetry.space_group_name_H-M   'P 1'
#
loop_
_entity.id
_entity.type
_entity.pdbx_description
1 polymer ?
#
loop_
_entity_poly.entity_id
_entity_poly.type
_entity_poly.pdbx_seq_one_letter_code
_entity_poly.pdbx_strand_id
1 'polypeptide(L)'
;MSTELFLNTNCRLSKQQHLKIKECFKENNVRDVNFRYIGKVKNVDGANYYFDSMWTPFLKPLNEFKNPEVDNYSGLNSIFETIREVVGYLLNENHIIKLFFASVEDKEFPDKGKTKLKFSDLNEFRRFEWGTIYEIYMTA
;
A
#
# COMPACT_ATOMS: atom_id res chain seq x y z
N MET A 1 -10.40 -6.85 -13.99
CA MET A 1 -10.51 -6.16 -12.70
C MET A 1 -9.12 -6.07 -12.06
N SER A 2 -8.63 -4.87 -11.83
CA SER A 2 -7.29 -4.71 -11.27
C SER A 2 -7.36 -4.57 -9.74
N THR A 3 -6.56 -5.38 -9.06
CA THR A 3 -6.39 -5.32 -7.62
C THR A 3 -5.13 -4.54 -7.32
N GLU A 4 -5.25 -3.49 -6.52
CA GLU A 4 -4.13 -2.64 -6.16
C GLU A 4 -3.97 -2.59 -4.64
N LEU A 5 -2.76 -2.28 -4.20
CA LEU A 5 -2.49 -2.03 -2.79
C LEU A 5 -2.95 -0.61 -2.45
N PHE A 6 -3.82 -0.51 -1.46
CA PHE A 6 -4.34 0.77 -0.98
C PHE A 6 -3.64 1.17 0.31
N LEU A 7 -3.44 2.46 0.45
CA LEU A 7 -2.95 3.08 1.69
C LEU A 7 -4.01 4.06 2.16
N ASN A 8 -4.51 3.84 3.37
CA ASN A 8 -5.52 4.68 3.99
C ASN A 8 -4.87 5.51 5.10
N THR A 9 -5.20 6.79 5.13
CA THR A 9 -4.78 7.71 6.19
C THR A 9 -6.00 8.27 6.89
N ASN A 10 -5.85 8.66 8.15
CA ASN A 10 -6.94 9.26 8.93
C ASN A 10 -7.41 10.60 8.36
N CYS A 11 -6.54 11.32 7.66
CA CYS A 11 -6.88 12.55 6.97
C CYS A 11 -6.08 12.68 5.69
N ARG A 12 -6.54 13.51 4.77
CA ARG A 12 -5.87 13.72 3.49
C ARG A 12 -4.45 14.24 3.69
N LEU A 13 -3.51 13.71 2.92
CA LEU A 13 -2.12 14.13 2.95
C LEU A 13 -1.97 15.58 2.47
N SER A 14 -1.06 16.32 3.08
CA SER A 14 -0.71 17.65 2.60
C SER A 14 0.01 17.54 1.25
N LYS A 15 0.06 18.63 0.51
CA LYS A 15 0.78 18.69 -0.75
C LYS A 15 2.25 18.33 -0.57
N GLN A 16 2.87 18.81 0.52
CA GLN A 16 4.27 18.51 0.83
C GLN A 16 4.49 17.04 1.11
N GLN A 17 3.59 16.43 1.88
CA GLN A 17 3.67 14.99 2.17
C GLN A 17 3.53 14.17 0.89
N HIS A 18 2.59 14.53 0.04
CA HIS A 18 2.40 13.84 -1.24
C HIS A 18 3.64 13.94 -2.13
N LEU A 19 4.24 15.12 -2.20
CA LEU A 19 5.48 15.33 -2.97
C LEU A 19 6.65 14.52 -2.39
N LYS A 20 6.74 14.45 -1.06
CA LYS A 20 7.79 13.67 -0.39
C LYS A 20 7.67 12.18 -0.74
N ILE A 21 6.46 11.68 -0.81
CA ILE A 21 6.21 10.29 -1.22
C ILE A 21 6.67 10.05 -2.65
N LYS A 22 6.35 10.96 -3.57
CA LYS A 22 6.82 10.85 -4.95
C LYS A 22 8.33 10.87 -5.04
N GLU A 23 9.00 11.68 -4.22
CA GLU A 23 10.46 11.70 -4.15
C GLU A 23 11.04 10.37 -3.69
N CYS A 24 10.40 9.70 -2.74
CA CYS A 24 10.84 8.39 -2.28
C CYS A 24 10.91 7.38 -3.43
N PHE A 25 9.89 7.35 -4.27
CA PHE A 25 9.88 6.47 -5.43
C PHE A 25 10.98 6.85 -6.42
N LYS A 26 11.16 8.12 -6.67
CA LYS A 26 12.18 8.62 -7.61
C LYS A 26 13.59 8.29 -7.13
N GLU A 27 13.87 8.53 -5.85
CA GLU A 27 15.19 8.28 -5.24
C GLU A 27 15.56 6.80 -5.27
N ASN A 28 14.57 5.93 -5.17
CA ASN A 28 14.79 4.48 -5.20
C ASN A 28 14.69 3.88 -6.60
N ASN A 29 14.61 4.73 -7.63
CA ASN A 29 14.47 4.32 -9.02
C ASN A 29 13.26 3.42 -9.30
N VAL A 30 12.20 3.60 -8.54
CA VAL A 30 10.95 2.86 -8.75
C VAL A 30 10.06 3.70 -9.67
N ARG A 31 10.04 3.34 -10.95
CA ARG A 31 9.32 4.09 -11.99
C ARG A 31 8.00 3.48 -12.40
N ASP A 32 7.78 2.24 -12.01
CA ASP A 32 6.61 1.47 -12.45
C ASP A 32 5.42 1.59 -11.48
N VAL A 33 5.59 2.35 -10.41
CA VAL A 33 4.55 2.53 -9.39
C VAL A 33 4.28 4.00 -9.21
N ASN A 34 3.01 4.38 -9.28
CA ASN A 34 2.55 5.74 -9.03
C ASN A 34 1.65 5.75 -7.79
N PHE A 35 1.80 6.77 -6.96
CA PHE A 35 0.97 6.96 -5.78
C PHE A 35 -0.16 7.93 -6.12
N ARG A 36 -1.41 7.45 -6.08
CA ARG A 36 -2.57 8.22 -6.52
C ARG A 36 -3.64 8.33 -5.44
N TYR A 37 -4.24 9.51 -5.35
CA TYR A 37 -5.39 9.72 -4.48
C TYR A 37 -6.65 9.20 -5.17
N ILE A 38 -7.46 8.43 -4.44
CA ILE A 38 -8.73 7.93 -4.98
C ILE A 38 -9.96 8.42 -4.19
N GLY A 39 -9.74 8.97 -3.00
CA GLY A 39 -10.81 9.51 -2.20
C GLY A 39 -11.51 8.48 -1.33
N LYS A 40 -12.82 8.42 -1.41
CA LYS A 40 -13.60 7.52 -0.56
C LYS A 40 -13.67 6.11 -1.13
N VAL A 41 -13.53 5.15 -0.22
CA VAL A 41 -13.77 3.74 -0.50
C VAL A 41 -14.86 3.28 0.46
N LYS A 42 -15.85 2.58 -0.07
CA LYS A 42 -16.97 2.10 0.73
C LYS A 42 -16.48 1.21 1.86
N ASN A 43 -16.99 1.45 3.06
CA ASN A 43 -16.64 0.75 4.30
C ASN A 43 -15.24 1.06 4.86
N VAL A 44 -14.53 2.04 4.30
CA VAL A 44 -13.22 2.44 4.81
C VAL A 44 -13.19 3.95 5.00
N ASP A 45 -13.21 4.40 6.25
CA ASP A 45 -13.15 5.81 6.60
C ASP A 45 -11.76 6.39 6.36
N GLY A 46 -11.72 7.69 6.11
CA GLY A 46 -10.46 8.42 5.91
C GLY A 46 -10.16 8.69 4.45
N ALA A 47 -8.92 9.07 4.17
CA ALA A 47 -8.45 9.35 2.83
C ALA A 47 -7.76 8.12 2.25
N ASN A 48 -8.08 7.78 1.02
CA ASN A 48 -7.56 6.57 0.39
C ASN A 48 -6.67 6.92 -0.81
N TYR A 49 -5.54 6.25 -0.85
CA TYR A 49 -4.58 6.31 -1.95
C TYR A 49 -4.33 4.89 -2.42
N TYR A 50 -3.81 4.74 -3.63
CA TYR A 50 -3.38 3.42 -4.08
C TYR A 50 -2.06 3.52 -4.83
N PHE A 51 -1.34 2.41 -4.81
CA PHE A 51 -0.08 2.29 -5.54
C PHE A 51 -0.41 1.72 -6.91
N ASP A 52 -0.52 2.61 -7.90
CA ASP A 52 -0.85 2.23 -9.28
C ASP A 52 0.40 1.63 -9.92
N SER A 53 0.38 0.33 -10.13
CA SER A 53 1.48 -0.39 -10.74
C SER A 53 1.13 -0.78 -12.16
N MET A 54 1.99 -0.43 -13.12
CA MET A 54 1.84 -0.85 -14.50
C MET A 54 1.98 -2.37 -14.64
N TRP A 55 2.63 -3.01 -13.67
CA TRP A 55 2.85 -4.45 -13.63
C TRP A 55 2.12 -5.03 -12.42
N THR A 56 0.81 -5.21 -12.55
CA THR A 56 -0.04 -5.75 -11.50
C THR A 56 0.48 -7.03 -10.82
N PRO A 57 1.30 -7.89 -11.48
CA PRO A 57 1.82 -9.08 -10.82
C PRO A 57 2.67 -8.82 -9.59
N PHE A 58 3.24 -7.63 -9.44
CA PHE A 58 4.20 -7.36 -8.37
C PHE A 58 3.55 -7.05 -7.01
N LEU A 59 2.34 -6.49 -7.05
CA LEU A 59 1.60 -6.14 -5.84
C LEU A 59 0.24 -6.83 -5.89
N LYS A 60 0.17 -8.05 -5.40
CA LYS A 60 -1.05 -8.85 -5.35
C LYS A 60 -1.27 -9.43 -3.96
N PRO A 61 -2.52 -9.66 -3.56
CA PRO A 61 -2.79 -10.36 -2.32
C PRO A 61 -2.28 -11.80 -2.39
N LEU A 62 -2.00 -12.37 -1.23
CA LEU A 62 -1.37 -13.69 -1.09
C LEU A 62 -2.06 -14.78 -1.93
N ASN A 63 -3.38 -14.81 -1.91
CA ASN A 63 -4.14 -15.85 -2.60
C ASN A 63 -4.12 -15.76 -4.13
N GLU A 64 -3.62 -14.65 -4.69
CA GLU A 64 -3.48 -14.48 -6.13
C GLU A 64 -2.05 -14.68 -6.63
N PHE A 65 -1.11 -14.86 -5.72
CA PHE A 65 0.31 -14.94 -6.05
C PHE A 65 0.70 -16.38 -6.34
N LYS A 66 0.63 -16.78 -7.61
CA LYS A 66 0.85 -18.18 -8.02
C LYS A 66 1.99 -18.36 -9.04
N ASN A 67 2.66 -17.29 -9.45
CA ASN A 67 3.67 -17.37 -10.50
C ASN A 67 5.09 -17.19 -9.91
N PRO A 68 5.92 -18.27 -9.92
CA PRO A 68 7.29 -18.18 -9.39
C PRO A 68 8.17 -17.15 -10.09
N GLU A 69 7.93 -16.87 -11.37
CA GLU A 69 8.71 -15.87 -12.10
C GLU A 69 8.47 -14.47 -11.55
N VAL A 70 7.23 -14.19 -11.13
CA VAL A 70 6.89 -12.92 -10.49
C VAL A 70 7.54 -12.81 -9.12
N ASP A 71 7.64 -13.94 -8.38
CA ASP A 71 8.29 -13.97 -7.07
C ASP A 71 9.77 -13.57 -7.15
N ASN A 72 10.40 -13.81 -8.28
CA ASN A 72 11.83 -13.55 -8.49
C ASN A 72 12.10 -12.26 -9.24
N TYR A 73 11.10 -11.39 -9.42
CA TYR A 73 11.32 -10.11 -10.08
C TYR A 73 12.33 -9.26 -9.33
N SER A 74 13.40 -8.86 -10.02
CA SER A 74 14.54 -8.18 -9.38
C SER A 74 14.21 -6.81 -8.78
N GLY A 75 13.18 -6.13 -9.30
CA GLY A 75 12.76 -4.82 -8.79
C GLY A 75 11.79 -4.89 -7.62
N LEU A 76 11.32 -6.07 -7.26
CA LEU A 76 10.27 -6.23 -6.26
C LEU A 76 10.69 -5.76 -4.87
N ASN A 77 11.92 -6.07 -4.47
CA ASN A 77 12.46 -5.64 -3.18
C ASN A 77 12.52 -4.12 -3.07
N SER A 78 12.93 -3.44 -4.13
CA SER A 78 12.99 -1.98 -4.16
C SER A 78 11.60 -1.37 -4.03
N ILE A 79 10.60 -1.98 -4.64
CA ILE A 79 9.21 -1.54 -4.52
C ILE A 79 8.73 -1.69 -3.07
N PHE A 80 8.96 -2.85 -2.48
CA PHE A 80 8.56 -3.10 -1.08
C PHE A 80 9.25 -2.16 -0.11
N GLU A 81 10.56 -1.94 -0.27
CA GLU A 81 11.31 -1.03 0.57
C GLU A 81 10.81 0.41 0.44
N THR A 82 10.51 0.85 -0.79
CA THR A 82 10.00 2.19 -1.02
C THR A 82 8.65 2.38 -0.35
N ILE A 83 7.73 1.42 -0.50
CA ILE A 83 6.42 1.51 0.16
C ILE A 83 6.59 1.52 1.67
N ARG A 84 7.51 0.73 2.20
CA ARG A 84 7.80 0.71 3.64
C ARG A 84 8.34 2.06 4.13
N GLU A 85 9.22 2.70 3.35
CA GLU A 85 9.70 4.05 3.65
C GLU A 85 8.56 5.07 3.68
N VAL A 86 7.64 4.97 2.72
CA VAL A 86 6.46 5.83 2.66
C VAL A 86 5.61 5.67 3.93
N VAL A 87 5.34 4.43 4.32
CA VAL A 87 4.56 4.14 5.53
C VAL A 87 5.27 4.68 6.76
N GLY A 88 6.57 4.43 6.89
CA GLY A 88 7.37 4.93 8.03
C GLY A 88 7.36 6.45 8.11
N TYR A 89 7.52 7.11 6.98
CA TYR A 89 7.46 8.56 6.92
C TYR A 89 6.10 9.09 7.42
N LEU A 90 5.00 8.52 6.94
CA LEU A 90 3.67 8.97 7.32
C LEU A 90 3.35 8.68 8.79
N LEU A 91 3.81 7.55 9.31
CA LEU A 91 3.67 7.26 10.74
C LEU A 91 4.39 8.30 11.59
N ASN A 92 5.59 8.72 11.17
CA ASN A 92 6.35 9.76 11.86
C ASN A 92 5.69 11.15 11.74
N GLU A 93 4.85 11.34 10.73
CA GLU A 93 4.06 12.56 10.56
C GLU A 93 2.70 12.45 11.27
N ASN A 94 2.55 11.50 12.17
CA ASN A 94 1.37 11.29 13.02
C ASN A 94 0.10 10.86 12.28
N HIS A 95 0.24 10.27 11.10
CA HIS A 95 -0.89 9.65 10.42
C HIS A 95 -1.17 8.25 10.99
N ILE A 96 -2.44 7.88 11.00
CA ILE A 96 -2.85 6.51 11.25
C ILE A 96 -2.92 5.83 9.89
N ILE A 97 -2.14 4.76 9.71
CA ILE A 97 -1.98 4.12 8.42
C ILE A 97 -2.62 2.74 8.40
N LYS A 98 -3.42 2.50 7.37
CA LYS A 98 -3.98 1.17 7.09
C LYS A 98 -3.63 0.79 5.67
N LEU A 99 -3.29 -0.48 5.48
CA LEU A 99 -2.97 -1.05 4.17
C LEU A 99 -3.94 -2.19 3.87
N PHE A 100 -4.39 -2.27 2.63
CA PHE A 100 -5.27 -3.34 2.19
C PHE A 100 -5.28 -3.43 0.67
N PHE A 101 -5.72 -4.58 0.16
CA PHE A 101 -5.93 -4.75 -1.27
C PHE A 101 -7.40 -4.53 -1.62
N ALA A 102 -7.64 -3.80 -2.69
CA ALA A 102 -9.00 -3.54 -3.18
C ALA A 102 -8.99 -3.30 -4.69
N SER A 103 -10.17 -3.32 -5.29
CA SER A 103 -10.35 -2.94 -6.69
C SER A 103 -10.54 -1.43 -6.79
N VAL A 104 -9.75 -0.79 -7.64
CA VAL A 104 -9.88 0.64 -7.90
C VAL A 104 -11.22 0.97 -8.56
N GLU A 105 -11.69 0.08 -9.42
CA GLU A 105 -12.92 0.27 -10.19
C GLU A 105 -14.17 0.24 -9.32
N ASP A 106 -14.23 -0.72 -8.41
CA ASP A 106 -15.40 -0.93 -7.56
C ASP A 106 -15.44 0.04 -6.38
N LYS A 107 -14.29 0.53 -5.95
CA LYS A 107 -14.17 1.40 -4.77
C LYS A 107 -14.89 0.84 -3.55
N GLU A 108 -14.91 -0.48 -3.47
CA GLU A 108 -15.56 -1.21 -2.40
C GLU A 108 -14.58 -2.20 -1.80
N PHE A 109 -14.50 -2.19 -0.48
CA PHE A 109 -13.63 -3.10 0.25
C PHE A 109 -14.46 -4.25 0.81
N PRO A 110 -14.14 -5.50 0.46
CA PRO A 110 -14.84 -6.66 1.02
C PRO A 110 -14.34 -6.92 2.44
N ASP A 111 -14.94 -6.24 3.42
CA ASP A 111 -14.52 -6.27 4.81
C ASP A 111 -14.61 -7.68 5.40
N LYS A 112 -13.50 -8.38 5.46
CA LYS A 112 -13.37 -9.71 6.09
C LYS A 112 -12.72 -9.61 7.46
N GLY A 113 -12.27 -8.43 7.88
CA GLY A 113 -11.70 -8.22 9.18
C GLY A 113 -10.56 -7.20 9.19
N LYS A 114 -10.13 -6.89 10.38
CA LYS A 114 -9.02 -5.97 10.63
C LYS A 114 -8.00 -6.64 11.53
N THR A 115 -6.72 -6.36 11.28
CA THR A 115 -5.65 -6.84 12.13
C THR A 115 -4.61 -5.73 12.29
N LYS A 116 -3.82 -5.84 13.34
CA LYS A 116 -2.72 -4.90 13.57
C LYS A 116 -1.43 -5.55 13.12
N LEU A 117 -0.58 -4.76 12.47
CA LEU A 117 0.71 -5.20 12.02
C LEU A 117 1.77 -4.21 12.50
N LYS A 118 2.78 -4.72 13.19
CA LYS A 118 3.90 -3.92 13.66
C LYS A 118 4.74 -3.48 12.46
N PHE A 119 5.15 -2.21 12.44
CA PHE A 119 5.93 -1.67 11.32
C PHE A 119 7.18 -2.51 11.03
N SER A 120 7.87 -2.97 12.08
CA SER A 120 9.07 -3.80 11.90
C SER A 120 8.80 -5.15 11.21
N ASP A 121 7.55 -5.60 11.21
CA ASP A 121 7.15 -6.85 10.56
C ASP A 121 6.58 -6.62 9.15
N LEU A 122 6.61 -5.39 8.67
CA LEU A 122 6.12 -5.05 7.33
C LEU A 122 7.19 -5.37 6.28
N ASN A 123 7.26 -6.63 5.89
CA ASN A 123 8.30 -7.13 4.97
C ASN A 123 7.81 -7.37 3.55
N GLU A 124 6.63 -7.93 3.41
CA GLU A 124 6.09 -8.32 2.12
C GLU A 124 4.60 -8.05 2.02
N PHE A 125 4.21 -7.21 1.08
CA PHE A 125 2.80 -6.89 0.85
C PHE A 125 2.04 -8.05 0.21
N ARG A 126 2.73 -8.92 -0.50
CA ARG A 126 2.11 -10.11 -1.12
C ARG A 126 1.61 -11.13 -0.09
N ARG A 127 1.95 -10.96 1.19
CA ARG A 127 1.42 -11.78 2.28
C ARG A 127 0.07 -11.27 2.80
N PHE A 128 -0.35 -10.11 2.34
CA PHE A 128 -1.63 -9.54 2.75
C PHE A 128 -2.77 -10.28 2.07
N GLU A 129 -3.81 -10.56 2.82
CA GLU A 129 -4.98 -11.25 2.31
C GLU A 129 -6.02 -10.27 1.78
N TRP A 130 -6.70 -10.67 0.71
CA TRP A 130 -7.82 -9.92 0.19
C TRP A 130 -8.91 -9.80 1.25
N GLY A 131 -9.41 -8.59 1.46
CA GLY A 131 -10.50 -8.37 2.39
C GLY A 131 -10.07 -8.07 3.83
N THR A 132 -8.77 -8.09 4.12
CA THR A 132 -8.24 -7.77 5.44
C THR A 132 -7.58 -6.41 5.45
N ILE A 133 -7.95 -5.57 6.43
CA ILE A 133 -7.31 -4.28 6.66
C ILE A 133 -6.19 -4.47 7.68
N TYR A 134 -4.99 -4.03 7.32
CA TYR A 134 -3.81 -4.09 8.19
C TYR A 134 -3.52 -2.69 8.73
N GLU A 135 -3.78 -2.47 10.02
CA GLU A 135 -3.43 -1.22 10.68
C GLU A 135 -1.98 -1.30 11.16
N ILE A 136 -1.15 -0.40 10.64
CA ILE A 136 0.28 -0.41 10.91
C ILE A 136 0.58 0.43 12.13
N TYR A 137 1.38 -0.10 13.05
CA TYR A 137 1.76 0.64 14.25
C TYR A 137 3.26 0.54 14.53
N MET A 138 3.78 1.59 15.15
CA MET A 138 5.15 1.63 15.65
C MET A 138 5.15 1.19 17.10
N THR A 139 6.14 0.42 17.50
CA THR A 139 6.36 0.16 18.92
C THR A 139 7.04 1.37 19.55
N ALA A 140 6.49 1.79 20.66
CA ALA A 140 7.10 2.83 21.45
C ALA A 140 8.46 2.36 22.02
#